data_773257c0ddb4a2768587a1a973376b0c
#
_entry.id   773257c0ddb4a2768587a1a973376b0c
#
_cell.length_a   1.000
_cell.length_b   1.000
_cell.length_c   1.000
_cell.angle_alpha   90.00
_cell.angle_beta   90.00
_cell.angle_gamma   90.00
#
_symmetry.space_group_name_H-M   'P 1'
#
loop_
_entity.id
_entity.type
_entity.pdbx_description
1 polymer ?
#
loop_
_entity_poly.entity_id
_entity_poly.type
_entity_poly.pdbx_seq_one_letter_code
_entity_poly.pdbx_strand_id
1 'polypeptide(L)' 'MKDDGLKGLKKVRKAKGLNQLKVAMDLNMSREALSHYENGKRNPDIQTLKLLSRYFNVSIDYLINGEEFKK' A
#
# COMPACT_ATOMS: atom_id res chain seq x y z
N MET A 1 4.02 17.33 -11.66
CA MET A 1 3.25 16.82 -10.70
C MET A 1 3.79 15.63 -10.05
N LYS A 2 3.60 15.62 -8.83
CA LYS A 2 4.22 14.64 -8.07
C LYS A 2 3.37 13.47 -7.79
N ASP A 3 3.93 12.36 -7.91
CA ASP A 3 3.21 11.16 -7.58
C ASP A 3 3.16 11.03 -6.09
N ASP A 4 2.02 10.83 -5.55
CA ASP A 4 1.83 10.77 -4.13
C ASP A 4 1.91 9.38 -3.54
N GLY A 5 2.40 8.44 -4.30
CA GLY A 5 2.54 7.09 -3.82
C GLY A 5 1.25 6.31 -3.96
N LEU A 6 1.15 5.24 -3.17
CA LEU A 6 -0.01 4.37 -3.25
C LEU A 6 -1.11 4.89 -2.34
N LYS A 7 -2.00 5.66 -2.91
CA LYS A 7 -3.06 6.30 -2.13
C LYS A 7 -3.95 5.30 -1.42
N GLY A 8 -4.26 4.21 -2.08
CA GLY A 8 -5.11 3.21 -1.49
C GLY A 8 -4.44 2.42 -0.38
N LEU A 9 -3.13 2.32 -0.43
CA LEU A 9 -2.40 1.58 0.60
C LEU A 9 -2.59 2.22 1.97
N LYS A 10 -2.34 3.51 2.04
CA LYS A 10 -2.50 4.20 3.30
C LYS A 10 -3.97 4.21 3.72
N LYS A 11 -4.85 4.41 2.76
CA LYS A 11 -6.28 4.47 3.02
C LYS A 11 -6.81 3.17 3.62
N VAL A 12 -6.47 2.04 3.01
CA VAL A 12 -6.97 0.76 3.50
C VAL A 12 -6.33 0.38 4.82
N ARG A 13 -5.05 0.71 4.99
CA ARG A 13 -4.37 0.42 6.24
C ARG A 13 -5.06 1.14 7.40
N LYS A 14 -5.35 2.42 7.22
CA LYS A 14 -6.00 3.20 8.25
C LYS A 14 -7.43 2.75 8.49
N ALA A 15 -8.11 2.38 7.43
CA ALA A 15 -9.49 1.91 7.55
C ALA A 15 -9.56 0.63 8.40
N LYS A 16 -8.51 -0.17 8.37
CA LYS A 16 -8.46 -1.39 9.17
C LYS A 16 -7.85 -1.17 10.54
N GLY A 17 -7.49 0.06 10.87
CA GLY A 17 -6.96 0.38 12.18
C GLY A 17 -5.56 -0.13 12.42
N LEU A 18 -4.78 -0.33 11.37
CA LEU A 18 -3.44 -0.88 11.50
C LEU A 18 -2.40 0.22 11.37
N ASN A 19 -1.35 0.14 12.17
CA ASN A 19 -0.26 1.09 12.02
C ASN A 19 0.80 0.51 11.08
N GLN A 20 1.73 1.36 10.65
CA GLN A 20 2.74 0.94 9.68
C GLN A 20 3.61 -0.19 10.20
N LEU A 21 3.96 -0.14 11.48
CA LEU A 21 4.84 -1.17 12.02
C LEU A 21 4.20 -2.54 11.97
N LYS A 22 2.94 -2.63 12.33
CA LYS A 22 2.22 -3.91 12.31
C LYS A 22 2.19 -4.50 10.91
N VAL A 23 1.83 -3.71 9.93
CA VAL A 23 1.76 -4.18 8.55
C VAL A 23 3.13 -4.59 8.05
N ALA A 24 4.15 -3.77 8.33
CA ALA A 24 5.50 -4.08 7.89
C ALA A 24 5.98 -5.39 8.49
N MET A 25 5.71 -5.61 9.76
CA MET A 25 6.10 -6.85 10.41
C MET A 25 5.39 -8.05 9.79
N ASP A 26 4.10 -7.91 9.54
CA ASP A 26 3.33 -9.01 8.96
C ASP A 26 3.84 -9.36 7.56
N LEU A 27 4.33 -8.38 6.83
CA LEU A 27 4.79 -8.59 5.46
C LEU A 27 6.30 -8.75 5.34
N ASN A 28 6.96 -8.81 6.51
CA ASN A 28 8.39 -9.01 6.54
C ASN A 28 9.16 -7.96 5.76
N MET A 29 8.79 -6.71 5.97
CA MET A 29 9.50 -5.60 5.37
C MET A 29 9.73 -4.55 6.45
N SER A 30 10.59 -3.56 6.18
CA SER A 30 10.83 -2.52 7.15
C SER A 30 9.68 -1.52 7.16
N ARG A 31 9.45 -0.90 8.31
CA ARG A 31 8.44 0.14 8.40
C ARG A 31 8.79 1.29 7.45
N GLU A 32 10.09 1.56 7.31
CA GLU A 32 10.53 2.62 6.44
C GLU A 32 10.17 2.35 4.99
N ALA A 33 10.32 1.09 4.54
CA ALA A 33 9.94 0.75 3.18
C ALA A 33 8.45 0.97 2.96
N LEU A 34 7.64 0.53 3.90
CA LEU A 34 6.20 0.72 3.79
C LEU A 34 5.85 2.20 3.72
N SER A 35 6.49 2.99 4.58
CA SER A 35 6.26 4.43 4.59
C SER A 35 6.62 5.05 3.23
N HIS A 36 7.73 4.63 2.64
CA HIS A 36 8.14 5.14 1.34
C HIS A 36 7.13 4.79 0.26
N TYR A 37 6.55 3.60 0.32
CA TYR A 37 5.53 3.22 -0.65
C TYR A 37 4.28 4.09 -0.49
N GLU A 38 3.90 4.38 0.75
CA GLU A 38 2.73 5.21 1.00
C GLU A 38 2.94 6.65 0.56
N ASN A 39 4.17 7.13 0.68
CA ASN A 39 4.47 8.53 0.41
C ASN A 39 5.03 8.81 -0.97
N GLY A 40 5.20 7.77 -1.77
CA GLY A 40 5.68 7.96 -3.13
C GLY A 40 7.17 8.12 -3.28
N LYS A 41 7.95 7.85 -2.22
CA LYS A 41 9.39 7.94 -2.30
C LYS A 41 10.01 6.73 -2.98
N ARG A 42 9.28 5.64 -3.00
CA ARG A 42 9.71 4.42 -3.67
C ARG A 42 8.48 3.74 -4.24
N ASN A 43 8.65 3.05 -5.34
CA ASN A 43 7.56 2.28 -5.91
C ASN A 43 7.83 0.81 -5.62
N PRO A 44 6.83 0.08 -5.13
CA PRO A 44 7.02 -1.34 -4.87
C PRO A 44 7.08 -2.09 -6.19
N ASP A 45 7.80 -3.20 -6.19
CA ASP A 45 7.82 -4.04 -7.37
C ASP A 45 6.52 -4.84 -7.42
N ILE A 46 6.36 -5.60 -8.50
CA ILE A 46 5.11 -6.33 -8.71
C ILE A 46 4.85 -7.36 -7.62
N GLN A 47 5.89 -8.02 -7.15
CA GLN A 47 5.73 -9.00 -6.09
C GLN A 47 5.20 -8.35 -4.82
N THR A 48 5.74 -7.19 -4.48
CA THR A 48 5.29 -6.47 -3.29
C THR A 48 3.87 -5.97 -3.45
N LEU A 49 3.51 -5.50 -4.65
CA LEU A 49 2.14 -5.08 -4.91
C LEU A 49 1.17 -6.24 -4.71
N LYS A 50 1.53 -7.42 -5.18
CA LYS A 50 0.68 -8.59 -5.00
C LYS A 50 0.52 -8.95 -3.53
N LEU A 51 1.61 -8.86 -2.78
CA LEU A 51 1.57 -9.13 -1.35
C LEU A 51 0.61 -8.16 -0.65
N LEU A 52 0.74 -6.88 -0.95
CA LEU A 52 -0.10 -5.87 -0.34
C LEU A 52 -1.56 -6.07 -0.70
N SER A 53 -1.81 -6.39 -1.97
CA SER A 53 -3.16 -6.62 -2.45
C SER A 53 -3.82 -7.77 -1.69
N ARG A 54 -3.08 -8.85 -1.51
CA ARG A 54 -3.61 -10.02 -0.80
C ARG A 54 -3.78 -9.74 0.69
N TYR A 55 -2.81 -9.07 1.27
CA TYR A 55 -2.85 -8.79 2.69
C TYR A 55 -4.09 -7.98 3.05
N PHE A 56 -4.38 -6.95 2.25
CA PHE A 56 -5.52 -6.09 2.52
C PHE A 56 -6.79 -6.52 1.80
N ASN A 57 -6.69 -7.54 0.95
CA ASN A 57 -7.84 -8.04 0.19
C ASN A 57 -8.48 -6.94 -0.65
N VAL A 58 -7.65 -6.21 -1.37
CA VAL A 58 -8.09 -5.18 -2.30
C VAL A 58 -7.32 -5.36 -3.60
N SER A 59 -7.83 -4.79 -4.67
CA SER A 59 -7.17 -4.90 -5.96
C SER A 59 -5.91 -4.03 -5.98
N ILE A 60 -5.00 -4.34 -6.89
CA ILE A 60 -3.82 -3.52 -7.07
C ILE A 60 -4.24 -2.13 -7.53
N ASP A 61 -5.27 -2.07 -8.35
CA ASP A 61 -5.81 -0.80 -8.81
C ASP A 61 -6.25 0.07 -7.63
N TYR A 62 -6.90 -0.55 -6.65
CA TYR A 62 -7.29 0.17 -5.44
C TYR A 62 -6.08 0.69 -4.68
N LEU A 63 -5.03 -0.14 -4.58
CA LEU A 63 -3.83 0.28 -3.87
C LEU A 63 -3.23 1.54 -4.49
N ILE A 64 -3.26 1.61 -5.80
CA ILE A 64 -2.66 2.73 -6.51
C ILE A 64 -3.52 3.97 -6.44
N ASN A 65 -4.80 3.83 -6.70
CA ASN A 65 -5.69 4.97 -6.88
C ASN A 65 -6.57 5.30 -5.69
N GLY A 66 -6.72 4.39 -4.77
CA GLY A 66 -7.57 4.60 -3.62
C GLY A 66 -9.04 4.33 -3.89
N GLU A 67 -9.34 3.76 -5.05
CA GLU A 67 -10.71 3.36 -5.38
C GLU A 67 -10.66 2.32 -6.47
N GLU A 68 -11.72 1.55 -6.57
CA GLU A 68 -11.78 0.50 -7.56
C GLU A 68 -11.97 1.08 -8.95
N PHE A 69 -11.43 0.38 -9.94
CA PHE A 69 -11.56 0.79 -11.32
C PHE A 69 -13.02 0.67 -11.74
N LYS A 70 -13.50 1.69 -12.43
CA LYS A 70 -14.87 1.66 -12.95
C LYS A 70 -14.85 1.86 -14.45
N LYS A 71 -15.68 1.13 -15.13
CA LYS A 71 -15.77 1.27 -16.56
C LYS A 71 -16.67 2.40 -16.94
#